data_3c1a702b41115d0681c0267faefca815
#
_entry.id   3c1a702b41115d0681c0267faefca815
#
_cell.length_a   1.000
_cell.length_b   1.000
_cell.length_c   1.000
_cell.angle_alpha   90.00
_cell.angle_beta   90.00
_cell.angle_gamma   90.00
#
_symmetry.space_group_name_H-M   'P 1'
#
loop_
_entity.id
_entity.type
_entity.pdbx_description
1 polymer ?
#
loop_
_entity_poly.entity_id
_entity_poly.type
_entity_poly.pdbx_seq_one_letter_code
_entity_poly.pdbx_strand_id
1 'polypeptide(L)'
;MNILYSDDQIIVVDKPAGMPVLPDGWEENAPYMVKELEAQFEKIWIVHRLDKVTSGVMVFAQTAEAHRNLSVQFEKHLVEKVYRAIANGNPNWDEKTAKYPLRINVGHSHRTAVDPRNGKPSETHFTVLERSPDHFLLEANPMTGRTHQVRVHAYALGHPLLADILYSAPKTDLIGRPALHAESLTFTNPSDDNRMTFHSPYPADFELALKKCRGD
;
A
#
# COMPACT_ATOMS: atom_id res chain seq x y z
N MET A 1 16.45 -0.44 1.78
CA MET A 1 15.66 0.34 0.80
C MET A 1 16.39 0.28 -0.53
N ASN A 2 15.67 0.01 -1.62
CA ASN A 2 16.22 -0.03 -2.97
C ASN A 2 15.67 1.15 -3.79
N ILE A 3 16.53 1.87 -4.52
CA ILE A 3 16.12 2.94 -5.44
C ILE A 3 15.83 2.28 -6.79
N LEU A 4 14.60 2.42 -7.28
CA LEU A 4 14.16 1.88 -8.56
C LEU A 4 14.42 2.85 -9.71
N TYR A 5 14.35 4.15 -9.42
CA TYR A 5 14.61 5.23 -10.39
C TYR A 5 14.89 6.54 -9.65
N SER A 6 15.71 7.39 -10.27
CA SER A 6 15.94 8.76 -9.81
C SER A 6 16.29 9.65 -10.99
N ASP A 7 15.74 10.85 -11.02
CA ASP A 7 16.13 11.97 -11.88
C ASP A 7 16.20 13.27 -11.06
N ASP A 8 16.30 14.43 -11.69
CA ASP A 8 16.40 15.72 -11.00
C ASP A 8 15.09 16.16 -10.30
N GLN A 9 13.98 15.48 -10.57
CA GLN A 9 12.64 15.85 -10.09
C GLN A 9 12.06 14.85 -9.09
N ILE A 10 12.32 13.55 -9.27
CA ILE A 10 11.68 12.47 -8.52
C ILE A 10 12.66 11.37 -8.09
N ILE A 11 12.28 10.66 -7.05
CA ILE A 11 12.91 9.39 -6.63
C ILE A 11 11.80 8.35 -6.48
N VAL A 12 11.97 7.18 -7.12
CA VAL A 12 11.09 6.03 -6.93
C VAL A 12 11.85 4.94 -6.19
N VAL A 13 11.24 4.43 -5.15
CA VAL A 13 11.88 3.45 -4.26
C VAL A 13 11.01 2.21 -4.07
N ASP A 14 11.67 1.10 -3.76
CA ASP A 14 11.07 -0.08 -3.17
C ASP A 14 11.18 0.02 -1.65
N LYS A 15 10.07 0.33 -0.99
CA LYS A 15 9.98 0.47 0.45
C LYS A 15 9.95 -0.91 1.12
N PRO A 16 10.86 -1.24 2.03
CA PRO A 16 10.74 -2.44 2.83
C PRO A 16 9.56 -2.35 3.80
N ALA A 17 8.97 -3.48 4.14
CA ALA A 17 8.02 -3.57 5.24
C ALA A 17 8.72 -3.29 6.57
N GLY A 18 7.98 -2.77 7.55
CA GLY A 18 8.50 -2.44 8.88
C GLY A 18 9.11 -1.03 8.99
N MET A 19 9.47 -0.38 7.88
CA MET A 19 10.01 0.98 7.87
C MET A 19 8.87 2.01 7.67
N PRO A 20 8.65 2.95 8.60
CA PRO A 20 7.69 4.03 8.42
C PRO A 20 8.21 5.06 7.41
N VAL A 21 7.30 5.80 6.76
CA VAL A 21 7.67 6.88 5.83
C VAL A 21 8.16 8.12 6.59
N LEU A 22 7.48 8.44 7.70
CA LEU A 22 7.78 9.51 8.64
C LEU A 22 8.00 8.92 10.04
N PRO A 23 8.59 9.66 10.99
CA PRO A 23 8.70 9.22 12.39
C PRO A 23 7.33 8.79 12.91
N ASP A 24 7.25 7.63 13.55
CA ASP A 24 5.99 7.10 14.11
C ASP A 24 5.67 7.61 15.53
N GLY A 25 6.56 8.39 16.11
CA GLY A 25 6.40 9.03 17.43
C GLY A 25 6.64 8.11 18.63
N TRP A 26 6.91 6.82 18.42
CA TRP A 26 7.13 5.85 19.50
C TRP A 26 8.61 5.62 19.80
N GLU A 27 9.46 5.73 18.78
CA GLU A 27 10.91 5.54 18.88
C GLU A 27 11.63 6.73 18.21
N GLU A 28 12.17 7.64 19.02
CA GLU A 28 12.77 8.91 18.58
C GLU A 28 13.91 8.73 17.58
N ASN A 29 14.66 7.63 17.68
CA ASN A 29 15.82 7.32 16.84
C ASN A 29 15.57 6.22 15.79
N ALA A 30 14.36 5.72 15.66
CA ALA A 30 14.06 4.69 14.67
C ALA A 30 14.28 5.21 13.23
N PRO A 31 14.80 4.39 12.32
CA PRO A 31 14.94 4.78 10.93
C PRO A 31 13.58 4.96 10.26
N TYR A 32 13.47 5.97 9.41
CA TYR A 32 12.30 6.23 8.57
C TYR A 32 12.74 6.69 7.18
N MET A 33 11.87 6.44 6.20
CA MET A 33 12.19 6.59 4.77
C MET A 33 12.76 7.96 4.41
N VAL A 34 12.13 9.05 4.88
CA VAL A 34 12.57 10.40 4.53
C VAL A 34 13.98 10.65 5.04
N LYS A 35 14.31 10.27 6.28
CA LYS A 35 15.66 10.43 6.84
C LYS A 35 16.73 9.66 6.05
N GLU A 36 16.41 8.43 5.65
CA GLU A 36 17.33 7.59 4.86
C GLU A 36 17.55 8.18 3.44
N LEU A 37 16.52 8.80 2.86
CA LEU A 37 16.63 9.47 1.57
C LEU A 37 17.39 10.79 1.68
N GLU A 38 17.12 11.62 2.71
CA GLU A 38 17.81 12.89 2.94
C GLU A 38 19.31 12.71 3.26
N ALA A 39 19.73 11.51 3.65
CA ALA A 39 21.14 11.17 3.77
C ALA A 39 21.87 11.03 2.40
N GLN A 40 21.10 10.84 1.31
CA GLN A 40 21.62 10.64 -0.05
C GLN A 40 21.22 11.75 -1.01
N PHE A 41 20.10 12.44 -0.73
CA PHE A 41 19.52 13.48 -1.56
C PHE A 41 19.30 14.74 -0.74
N GLU A 42 19.45 15.90 -1.35
CA GLU A 42 19.46 17.19 -0.64
C GLU A 42 18.15 17.50 0.07
N LYS A 43 17.02 17.22 -0.59
CA LYS A 43 15.68 17.49 -0.05
C LYS A 43 14.63 16.55 -0.62
N ILE A 44 13.73 16.10 0.24
CA ILE A 44 12.69 15.12 -0.11
C ILE A 44 11.31 15.66 0.28
N TRP A 45 10.37 15.62 -0.66
CA TRP A 45 8.96 15.92 -0.41
C TRP A 45 8.09 14.67 -0.58
N ILE A 46 7.22 14.47 0.38
CA ILE A 46 6.27 13.35 0.39
C ILE A 46 5.01 13.73 -0.38
N VAL A 47 4.63 12.94 -1.36
CA VAL A 47 3.40 13.10 -2.15
C VAL A 47 2.33 12.09 -1.80
N HIS A 48 2.74 10.91 -1.33
CA HIS A 48 1.86 9.86 -0.79
C HIS A 48 2.59 9.02 0.24
N ARG A 49 1.89 8.06 0.85
CA ARG A 49 2.49 7.18 1.84
C ARG A 49 1.95 5.77 1.76
N LEU A 50 2.78 4.80 2.16
CA LEU A 50 2.40 3.44 2.53
C LEU A 50 2.41 3.28 4.05
N ASP A 51 1.62 2.34 4.56
CA ASP A 51 1.66 1.97 5.98
C ASP A 51 3.05 1.40 6.34
N LYS A 52 3.46 1.50 7.61
CA LYS A 52 4.72 0.95 8.12
C LYS A 52 4.91 -0.51 7.70
N VAL A 53 3.85 -1.30 7.81
CA VAL A 53 3.85 -2.75 7.54
C VAL A 53 3.74 -3.12 6.05
N THR A 54 3.40 -2.16 5.17
CA THR A 54 3.24 -2.38 3.72
C THR A 54 4.57 -2.17 3.02
N SER A 55 4.95 -3.09 2.15
CA SER A 55 6.12 -3.00 1.26
C SER A 55 5.74 -2.53 -0.14
N GLY A 56 6.71 -2.12 -0.96
CA GLY A 56 6.54 -1.87 -2.39
C GLY A 56 6.81 -0.45 -2.85
N VAL A 57 6.35 -0.14 -4.07
CA VAL A 57 6.71 1.09 -4.79
C VAL A 57 6.18 2.35 -4.11
N MET A 58 7.07 3.33 -3.94
CA MET A 58 6.73 4.70 -3.56
C MET A 58 7.50 5.71 -4.42
N VAL A 59 6.89 6.87 -4.67
CA VAL A 59 7.53 8.03 -5.29
C VAL A 59 7.65 9.19 -4.30
N PHE A 60 8.78 9.88 -4.36
CA PHE A 60 9.06 11.13 -3.65
C PHE A 60 9.43 12.20 -4.67
N ALA A 61 9.15 13.46 -4.36
CA ALA A 61 9.62 14.57 -5.15
C ALA A 61 10.94 15.12 -4.58
N GLN A 62 11.83 15.59 -5.46
CA GLN A 62 13.10 16.26 -5.11
C GLN A 62 12.99 17.77 -5.24
N THR A 63 11.95 18.28 -5.90
CA THR A 63 11.71 19.72 -6.08
C THR A 63 10.28 20.11 -5.67
N ALA A 64 10.09 21.39 -5.33
CA ALA A 64 8.77 21.90 -5.00
C ALA A 64 7.79 21.84 -6.19
N GLU A 65 8.30 21.93 -7.42
CA GLU A 65 7.52 21.84 -8.64
C GLU A 65 7.02 20.42 -8.86
N ALA A 66 7.90 19.42 -8.77
CA ALA A 66 7.54 18.00 -8.84
C ALA A 66 6.56 17.61 -7.72
N HIS A 67 6.77 18.12 -6.50
CA HIS A 67 5.84 17.90 -5.40
C HIS A 67 4.43 18.40 -5.72
N ARG A 68 4.31 19.62 -6.27
CA ARG A 68 3.01 20.18 -6.67
C ARG A 68 2.37 19.36 -7.79
N ASN A 69 3.14 19.03 -8.83
CA ASN A 69 2.66 18.24 -9.96
C ASN A 69 2.14 16.86 -9.51
N LEU A 70 2.97 16.08 -8.83
CA LEU A 70 2.58 14.76 -8.32
C LEU A 70 1.40 14.84 -7.34
N SER A 71 1.38 15.82 -6.43
CA SER A 71 0.25 16.01 -5.50
C SER A 71 -1.07 16.19 -6.23
N VAL A 72 -1.08 16.97 -7.33
CA VAL A 72 -2.25 17.15 -8.19
C VAL A 72 -2.65 15.83 -8.87
N GLN A 73 -1.67 15.04 -9.35
CA GLN A 73 -1.97 13.74 -9.95
C GLN A 73 -2.61 12.77 -8.95
N PHE A 74 -2.10 12.71 -7.71
CA PHE A 74 -2.71 11.90 -6.63
C PHE A 74 -4.10 12.40 -6.25
N GLU A 75 -4.30 13.70 -6.12
CA GLU A 75 -5.59 14.32 -5.76
C GLU A 75 -6.64 14.07 -6.83
N LYS A 76 -6.28 14.19 -8.10
CA LYS A 76 -7.16 13.95 -9.25
C LYS A 76 -7.32 12.48 -9.62
N HIS A 77 -6.74 11.55 -8.85
CA HIS A 77 -6.78 10.11 -9.09
C HIS A 77 -6.23 9.68 -10.46
N LEU A 78 -5.23 10.41 -10.97
CA LEU A 78 -4.54 10.11 -12.24
C LEU A 78 -3.42 9.07 -12.06
N VAL A 79 -3.03 8.81 -10.82
CA VAL A 79 -2.01 7.81 -10.46
C VAL A 79 -2.68 6.43 -10.33
N GLU A 80 -2.22 5.47 -11.12
CA GLU A 80 -2.66 4.08 -10.99
C GLU A 80 -1.79 3.36 -9.94
N LYS A 81 -2.45 2.60 -9.08
CA LYS A 81 -1.83 1.87 -7.97
C LYS A 81 -2.31 0.44 -8.01
N VAL A 82 -1.39 -0.50 -8.12
CA VAL A 82 -1.69 -1.93 -8.07
C VAL A 82 -1.05 -2.51 -6.82
N TYR A 83 -1.86 -3.18 -6.02
CA TYR A 83 -1.41 -3.91 -4.84
C TYR A 83 -1.64 -5.40 -5.04
N ARG A 84 -0.76 -6.19 -4.46
CA ARG A 84 -0.96 -7.62 -4.26
C ARG A 84 -1.19 -7.89 -2.79
N ALA A 85 -2.16 -8.74 -2.52
CA ALA A 85 -2.48 -9.15 -1.16
C ALA A 85 -2.80 -10.64 -1.10
N ILE A 86 -2.46 -11.29 0.01
CA ILE A 86 -2.98 -12.61 0.32
C ILE A 86 -4.12 -12.39 1.32
N ALA A 87 -5.29 -12.91 1.02
CA ALA A 87 -6.48 -12.77 1.86
C ALA A 87 -7.00 -14.13 2.34
N ASN A 88 -7.70 -14.12 3.48
CA ASN A 88 -8.25 -15.32 4.09
C ASN A 88 -9.60 -15.70 3.47
N GLY A 89 -9.83 -17.01 3.35
CA GLY A 89 -11.07 -17.59 2.90
C GLY A 89 -11.08 -17.90 1.40
N ASN A 90 -12.27 -18.13 0.85
CA ASN A 90 -12.49 -18.43 -0.55
C ASN A 90 -13.70 -17.64 -1.05
N PRO A 91 -13.50 -16.51 -1.75
CA PRO A 91 -14.61 -15.67 -2.22
C PRO A 91 -15.38 -16.37 -3.34
N ASN A 92 -16.69 -16.10 -3.40
CA ASN A 92 -17.57 -16.57 -4.48
C ASN A 92 -17.64 -15.62 -5.69
N TRP A 93 -16.66 -14.72 -5.81
CA TRP A 93 -16.54 -13.72 -6.87
C TRP A 93 -15.10 -13.71 -7.43
N ASP A 94 -14.93 -13.41 -8.71
CA ASP A 94 -13.63 -13.22 -9.35
C ASP A 94 -13.22 -11.74 -9.30
N GLU A 95 -14.19 -10.85 -9.40
CA GLU A 95 -14.01 -9.41 -9.29
C GLU A 95 -15.03 -8.80 -8.33
N LYS A 96 -14.60 -7.78 -7.58
CA LYS A 96 -15.47 -7.07 -6.64
C LYS A 96 -15.03 -5.63 -6.44
N THR A 97 -15.98 -4.71 -6.50
CA THR A 97 -15.74 -3.32 -6.15
C THR A 97 -16.27 -3.03 -4.74
N ALA A 98 -15.38 -2.61 -3.85
CA ALA A 98 -15.74 -2.12 -2.52
C ALA A 98 -15.89 -0.59 -2.57
N LYS A 99 -17.12 -0.09 -2.32
CA LYS A 99 -17.46 1.35 -2.23
C LYS A 99 -17.96 1.67 -0.83
N TYR A 100 -17.08 1.56 0.17
CA TYR A 100 -17.41 1.81 1.57
C TYR A 100 -16.73 3.09 2.06
N PRO A 101 -17.49 4.11 2.53
CA PRO A 101 -16.90 5.31 3.11
C PRO A 101 -16.07 4.98 4.34
N LEU A 102 -14.88 5.57 4.45
CA LEU A 102 -13.92 5.25 5.50
C LEU A 102 -13.67 6.44 6.43
N ARG A 103 -13.70 6.17 7.75
CA ARG A 103 -13.29 7.10 8.80
C ARG A 103 -12.03 6.59 9.50
N ILE A 104 -11.03 7.47 9.61
CA ILE A 104 -9.75 7.18 10.28
C ILE A 104 -9.86 7.39 11.80
N ASN A 105 -8.89 6.88 12.56
CA ASN A 105 -8.74 7.08 14.00
C ASN A 105 -9.98 6.65 14.82
N VAL A 106 -10.56 5.50 14.50
CA VAL A 106 -11.72 4.95 15.20
C VAL A 106 -11.27 4.04 16.35
N GLY A 107 -11.81 4.31 17.55
CA GLY A 107 -11.55 3.52 18.76
C GLY A 107 -10.13 3.69 19.31
N HIS A 108 -9.81 2.93 20.36
CA HIS A 108 -8.51 2.97 21.05
C HIS A 108 -7.33 2.49 20.18
N SER A 109 -7.60 1.66 19.18
CA SER A 109 -6.57 1.18 18.24
C SER A 109 -6.28 2.15 17.09
N HIS A 110 -6.92 3.32 17.06
CA HIS A 110 -6.78 4.32 16.01
C HIS A 110 -6.91 3.75 14.58
N ARG A 111 -7.70 2.67 14.42
CA ARG A 111 -7.89 2.01 13.13
C ARG A 111 -8.79 2.83 12.19
N THR A 112 -8.76 2.50 10.92
CA THR A 112 -9.77 2.96 9.96
C THR A 112 -10.97 2.01 9.99
N ALA A 113 -12.18 2.54 9.86
CA ALA A 113 -13.41 1.74 9.84
C ALA A 113 -14.37 2.24 8.75
N VAL A 114 -15.24 1.35 8.28
CA VAL A 114 -16.39 1.72 7.43
C VAL A 114 -17.34 2.56 8.27
N ASP A 115 -17.66 3.75 7.79
CA ASP A 115 -18.62 4.65 8.42
C ASP A 115 -19.49 5.33 7.35
N PRO A 116 -20.70 4.79 7.10
CA PRO A 116 -21.59 5.32 6.06
C PRO A 116 -22.05 6.76 6.30
N ARG A 117 -21.99 7.25 7.55
CA ARG A 117 -22.49 8.60 7.91
C ARG A 117 -21.39 9.65 7.87
N ASN A 118 -20.17 9.32 8.39
CA ASN A 118 -19.12 10.31 8.61
C ASN A 118 -17.81 9.92 7.88
N GLY A 119 -17.79 8.80 7.15
CA GLY A 119 -16.65 8.35 6.38
C GLY A 119 -16.44 9.16 5.11
N LYS A 120 -15.19 9.29 4.70
CA LYS A 120 -14.85 9.87 3.39
C LYS A 120 -15.09 8.84 2.29
N PRO A 121 -15.66 9.21 1.14
CA PRO A 121 -15.81 8.30 0.00
C PRO A 121 -14.51 7.58 -0.33
N SER A 122 -14.59 6.29 -0.54
CA SER A 122 -13.46 5.46 -0.92
C SER A 122 -13.91 4.27 -1.75
N GLU A 123 -13.07 3.89 -2.71
CA GLU A 123 -13.35 2.85 -3.68
C GLU A 123 -12.09 2.04 -3.97
N THR A 124 -12.24 0.70 -3.99
CA THR A 124 -11.18 -0.25 -4.36
C THR A 124 -11.77 -1.32 -5.24
N HIS A 125 -11.15 -1.56 -6.39
CA HIS A 125 -11.44 -2.70 -7.25
C HIS A 125 -10.57 -3.87 -6.83
N PHE A 126 -11.14 -5.04 -6.70
CA PHE A 126 -10.48 -6.28 -6.35
C PHE A 126 -10.66 -7.31 -7.45
N THR A 127 -9.59 -8.01 -7.79
CA THR A 127 -9.59 -9.14 -8.72
C THR A 127 -8.89 -10.33 -8.07
N VAL A 128 -9.51 -11.48 -8.04
CA VAL A 128 -8.91 -12.73 -7.57
C VAL A 128 -7.99 -13.26 -8.66
N LEU A 129 -6.70 -13.37 -8.35
CA LEU A 129 -5.70 -13.87 -9.29
C LEU A 129 -5.53 -15.39 -9.17
N GLU A 130 -5.62 -15.90 -7.93
CA GLU A 130 -5.38 -17.30 -7.64
C GLU A 130 -6.12 -17.72 -6.38
N ARG A 131 -6.64 -18.96 -6.31
CA ARG A 131 -7.29 -19.55 -5.14
C ARG A 131 -6.51 -20.73 -4.61
N SER A 132 -6.42 -20.80 -3.29
CA SER A 132 -5.92 -21.95 -2.52
C SER A 132 -7.04 -22.42 -1.58
N PRO A 133 -6.90 -23.55 -0.84
CA PRO A 133 -7.98 -24.05 0.01
C PRO A 133 -8.54 -23.03 1.01
N ASP A 134 -7.67 -22.29 1.70
CA ASP A 134 -8.04 -21.36 2.78
C ASP A 134 -7.66 -19.91 2.52
N HIS A 135 -7.00 -19.63 1.39
CA HIS A 135 -6.46 -18.31 1.04
C HIS A 135 -6.61 -18.04 -0.44
N PHE A 136 -6.45 -16.78 -0.83
CA PHE A 136 -6.39 -16.41 -2.23
C PHE A 136 -5.45 -15.22 -2.46
N LEU A 137 -4.81 -15.19 -3.61
CA LEU A 137 -4.04 -14.04 -4.09
C LEU A 137 -4.98 -13.02 -4.72
N LEU A 138 -4.89 -11.80 -4.27
CA LEU A 138 -5.76 -10.70 -4.63
C LEU A 138 -4.97 -9.56 -5.27
N GLU A 139 -5.42 -9.08 -6.40
CA GLU A 139 -5.06 -7.76 -6.91
C GLU A 139 -6.03 -6.73 -6.32
N ALA A 140 -5.50 -5.59 -5.89
CA ALA A 140 -6.31 -4.48 -5.42
C ALA A 140 -5.87 -3.16 -6.09
N ASN A 141 -6.83 -2.48 -6.72
CA ASN A 141 -6.65 -1.21 -7.40
C ASN A 141 -7.45 -0.13 -6.64
N PRO A 142 -6.84 0.55 -5.65
CA PRO A 142 -7.53 1.61 -4.91
C PRO A 142 -7.64 2.89 -5.74
N MET A 143 -8.87 3.28 -6.08
CA MET A 143 -9.17 4.52 -6.79
C MET A 143 -8.97 5.75 -5.92
N THR A 144 -9.05 5.60 -4.60
CA THR A 144 -8.76 6.62 -3.58
C THR A 144 -7.57 6.20 -2.73
N GLY A 145 -7.11 7.04 -1.78
CA GLY A 145 -5.92 6.76 -0.96
C GLY A 145 -6.16 6.98 0.54
N ARG A 146 -7.18 6.33 1.14
CA ARG A 146 -7.41 6.45 2.59
C ARG A 146 -6.50 5.52 3.37
N THR A 147 -6.15 5.91 4.59
CA THR A 147 -5.35 5.07 5.51
C THR A 147 -5.97 3.69 5.63
N HIS A 148 -5.17 2.64 5.53
CA HIS A 148 -5.58 1.23 5.57
C HIS A 148 -6.68 0.83 4.57
N GLN A 149 -6.92 1.59 3.51
CA GLN A 149 -8.09 1.41 2.64
C GLN A 149 -8.24 -0.02 2.11
N VAL A 150 -7.21 -0.60 1.49
CA VAL A 150 -7.24 -1.97 0.95
C VAL A 150 -7.56 -2.98 2.05
N ARG A 151 -6.93 -2.83 3.22
CA ARG A 151 -7.10 -3.71 4.41
C ARG A 151 -8.53 -3.69 4.93
N VAL A 152 -9.10 -2.48 5.11
CA VAL A 152 -10.48 -2.29 5.60
C VAL A 152 -11.49 -2.79 4.59
N HIS A 153 -11.31 -2.50 3.30
CA HIS A 153 -12.21 -2.94 2.26
C HIS A 153 -12.22 -4.47 2.12
N ALA A 154 -11.06 -5.13 2.16
CA ALA A 154 -10.98 -6.58 2.16
C ALA A 154 -11.68 -7.20 3.39
N TYR A 155 -11.45 -6.64 4.58
CA TYR A 155 -12.15 -7.03 5.81
C TYR A 155 -13.68 -6.84 5.70
N ALA A 156 -14.14 -5.72 5.16
CA ALA A 156 -15.57 -5.43 4.99
C ALA A 156 -16.26 -6.37 4.00
N LEU A 157 -15.51 -6.94 3.05
CA LEU A 157 -15.99 -7.99 2.16
C LEU A 157 -15.99 -9.40 2.79
N GLY A 158 -15.55 -9.53 4.06
CA GLY A 158 -15.46 -10.81 4.78
C GLY A 158 -14.14 -11.55 4.61
N HIS A 159 -13.16 -10.93 3.94
CA HIS A 159 -11.87 -11.52 3.60
C HIS A 159 -10.68 -10.67 4.11
N PRO A 160 -10.43 -10.63 5.44
CA PRO A 160 -9.29 -9.89 5.97
C PRO A 160 -7.98 -10.42 5.38
N LEU A 161 -7.00 -9.52 5.20
CA LEU A 161 -5.71 -9.93 4.68
C LEU A 161 -5.01 -10.89 5.65
N LEU A 162 -4.21 -11.80 5.12
CA LEU A 162 -3.43 -12.75 5.90
C LEU A 162 -2.57 -11.99 6.93
N ALA A 163 -2.58 -12.44 8.18
CA ALA A 163 -1.89 -11.83 9.33
C ALA A 163 -2.32 -10.41 9.71
N ASP A 164 -3.42 -9.88 9.17
CA ASP A 164 -3.93 -8.55 9.54
C ASP A 164 -4.78 -8.60 10.83
N ILE A 165 -4.13 -8.76 11.96
CA ILE A 165 -4.77 -8.88 13.28
C ILE A 165 -5.62 -7.63 13.60
N LEU A 166 -5.21 -6.44 13.14
CA LEU A 166 -5.96 -5.19 13.34
C LEU A 166 -7.36 -5.27 12.73
N TYR A 167 -7.50 -6.04 11.66
CA TYR A 167 -8.75 -6.29 10.95
C TYR A 167 -9.24 -7.73 11.09
N SER A 168 -9.04 -8.32 12.29
CA SER A 168 -9.62 -9.59 12.69
C SER A 168 -9.20 -10.81 11.85
N ALA A 169 -8.06 -10.76 11.19
CA ALA A 169 -7.50 -11.95 10.55
C ALA A 169 -7.16 -13.02 11.59
N PRO A 170 -7.32 -14.31 11.27
CA PRO A 170 -6.81 -15.40 12.08
C PRO A 170 -5.31 -15.25 12.34
N LYS A 171 -4.86 -15.69 13.53
CA LYS A 171 -3.42 -15.78 13.80
C LYS A 171 -2.79 -16.81 12.87
N THR A 172 -1.61 -16.51 12.38
CA THR A 172 -0.85 -17.36 11.47
C THR A 172 0.65 -17.17 11.69
N ASP A 173 1.44 -18.16 11.32
CA ASP A 173 2.90 -18.13 11.24
C ASP A 173 3.42 -18.02 9.80
N LEU A 174 2.52 -17.94 8.81
CA LEU A 174 2.87 -17.86 7.41
C LEU A 174 3.61 -16.56 7.06
N ILE A 175 3.23 -15.45 7.71
CA ILE A 175 3.86 -14.16 7.56
C ILE A 175 3.66 -13.32 8.84
N GLY A 176 4.66 -12.51 9.20
CA GLY A 176 4.65 -11.71 10.44
C GLY A 176 3.95 -10.34 10.36
N ARG A 177 3.32 -10.03 9.24
CA ARG A 177 2.66 -8.75 8.97
C ARG A 177 1.48 -8.90 8.02
N PRO A 178 0.57 -7.93 7.91
CA PRO A 178 -0.45 -7.96 6.86
C PRO A 178 0.17 -8.22 5.49
N ALA A 179 -0.29 -9.28 4.81
CA ALA A 179 0.22 -9.66 3.49
C ALA A 179 -0.29 -8.68 2.42
N LEU A 180 0.33 -7.50 2.39
CA LEU A 180 0.04 -6.42 1.46
C LEU A 180 1.33 -5.84 0.89
N HIS A 181 1.36 -5.69 -0.43
CA HIS A 181 2.50 -5.19 -1.18
C HIS A 181 2.02 -4.27 -2.31
N ALA A 182 2.59 -3.05 -2.38
CA ALA A 182 2.36 -2.10 -3.47
C ALA A 182 3.23 -2.53 -4.66
N GLU A 183 2.66 -3.35 -5.55
CA GLU A 183 3.38 -4.01 -6.64
C GLU A 183 3.76 -3.03 -7.74
N SER A 184 2.83 -2.14 -8.15
CA SER A 184 3.17 -1.15 -9.16
C SER A 184 2.53 0.21 -8.93
N LEU A 185 3.19 1.23 -9.50
CA LEU A 185 2.78 2.62 -9.46
C LEU A 185 2.98 3.24 -10.85
N THR A 186 1.91 3.78 -11.43
CA THR A 186 1.94 4.44 -12.74
C THR A 186 1.51 5.91 -12.59
N PHE A 187 2.34 6.81 -13.05
CA PHE A 187 2.11 8.26 -13.01
C PHE A 187 2.81 8.96 -14.19
N THR A 188 2.53 10.24 -14.38
CA THR A 188 3.20 11.08 -15.37
C THR A 188 4.42 11.72 -14.71
N ASN A 189 5.61 11.52 -15.29
CA ASN A 189 6.85 12.12 -14.78
C ASN A 189 6.82 13.65 -14.93
N PRO A 190 7.03 14.42 -13.84
CA PRO A 190 7.06 15.89 -13.92
C PRO A 190 8.17 16.47 -14.79
N SER A 191 9.24 15.69 -15.08
CA SER A 191 10.39 16.16 -15.86
C SER A 191 10.10 16.28 -17.36
N ASP A 192 9.33 15.34 -17.91
CA ASP A 192 9.20 15.16 -19.37
C ASP A 192 7.79 14.79 -19.83
N ASP A 193 6.82 14.81 -18.94
CA ASP A 193 5.43 14.43 -19.16
C ASP A 193 5.21 12.99 -19.67
N ASN A 194 6.22 12.13 -19.61
CA ASN A 194 6.09 10.73 -19.98
C ASN A 194 5.33 9.94 -18.90
N ARG A 195 4.40 9.09 -19.32
CA ARG A 195 3.72 8.16 -18.41
C ARG A 195 4.64 6.98 -18.12
N MET A 196 4.98 6.79 -16.85
CA MET A 196 5.92 5.76 -16.40
C MET A 196 5.24 4.80 -15.43
N THR A 197 5.60 3.53 -15.53
CA THR A 197 5.18 2.47 -14.59
C THR A 197 6.41 1.86 -13.94
N PHE A 198 6.38 1.78 -12.62
CA PHE A 198 7.43 1.16 -11.81
C PHE A 198 6.86 -0.06 -11.09
N HIS A 199 7.67 -1.11 -11.00
CA HIS A 199 7.31 -2.35 -10.33
C HIS A 199 8.29 -2.64 -9.19
N SER A 200 7.76 -3.18 -8.10
CA SER A 200 8.53 -3.77 -7.01
C SER A 200 8.31 -5.29 -6.99
N PRO A 201 9.36 -6.10 -6.96
CA PRO A 201 9.23 -7.55 -6.83
C PRO A 201 8.66 -7.92 -5.46
N TYR A 202 8.01 -9.06 -5.36
CA TYR A 202 7.54 -9.54 -4.05
C TYR A 202 8.71 -9.69 -3.09
N PRO A 203 8.60 -9.16 -1.86
CA PRO A 203 9.61 -9.42 -0.84
C PRO A 203 9.56 -10.89 -0.39
N ALA A 204 10.70 -11.40 0.06
CA ALA A 204 10.89 -12.82 0.37
C ALA A 204 9.84 -13.40 1.35
N ASP A 205 9.40 -12.61 2.33
CA ASP A 205 8.36 -13.02 3.29
C ASP A 205 6.99 -13.22 2.61
N PHE A 206 6.65 -12.35 1.64
CA PHE A 206 5.41 -12.45 0.88
C PHE A 206 5.45 -13.65 -0.10
N GLU A 207 6.57 -13.85 -0.81
CA GLU A 207 6.75 -15.00 -1.69
C GLU A 207 6.67 -16.33 -0.93
N LEU A 208 7.34 -16.40 0.23
CA LEU A 208 7.30 -17.59 1.08
C LEU A 208 5.87 -17.88 1.58
N ALA A 209 5.16 -16.85 2.03
CA ALA A 209 3.76 -16.99 2.44
C ALA A 209 2.88 -17.48 1.29
N LEU A 210 3.04 -16.91 0.09
CA LEU A 210 2.28 -17.32 -1.09
C LEU A 210 2.54 -18.78 -1.47
N LYS A 211 3.81 -19.25 -1.47
CA LYS A 211 4.16 -20.66 -1.69
C LYS A 211 3.47 -21.57 -0.67
N LYS A 212 3.60 -21.27 0.60
CA LYS A 212 2.94 -22.05 1.68
C LYS A 212 1.42 -22.08 1.54
N CYS A 213 0.78 -20.99 1.11
CA CYS A 213 -0.67 -20.96 0.86
C CYS A 213 -1.08 -21.87 -0.31
N ARG A 214 -0.18 -22.08 -1.27
CA ARG A 214 -0.38 -23.03 -2.40
C ARG A 214 -0.22 -24.48 -2.00
N GLY A 215 0.46 -24.75 -0.90
CA GLY A 215 0.80 -26.10 -0.45
C GLY A 215 2.16 -26.60 -0.97
N ASP A 216 3.03 -25.67 -1.39
CA ASP A 216 4.39 -25.93 -1.87
C ASP A 216 5.44 -25.88 -0.74
#